data_75abe51bfe9633de90e22278056e47d8
#
_entry.id   75abe51bfe9633de90e22278056e47d8
#
_cell.length_a   1.000
_cell.length_b   1.000
_cell.length_c   1.000
_cell.angle_alpha   90.00
_cell.angle_beta   90.00
_cell.angle_gamma   90.00
#
_symmetry.space_group_name_H-M   'P 1'
#
loop_
_entity.id
_entity.type
_entity.pdbx_description
1 polymer ?
#
loop_
_entity_poly.entity_id
_entity_poly.type
_entity_poly.pdbx_seq_one_letter_code
_entity_poly.pdbx_strand_id
1 'polypeptide(L)'
;MLLALGLVHGLSLAQNCDVLGGGRGYSAALRAEQMPGHVVARDFASLKAAVDSGARHIHVPSDATIDLPNQSSALWLRAGQTLFGDRGLEGRPGGLLRTRWVDAAARSYPVIVVESGVRISGLRIEGPSGEATSTNSTIGIQLLPGTQGVEIDNNELYHWPWAAVSVKQSVDNRIHHNHIHDNLRSQLGYGVVVQNGHAQADIHCNVFNANRHAIAGSGEPGERYQARDNLVLNGGGRGAYHQFDMHAGSTGAGGQSVEITGNVFDFGRFGTSNRSSVLIRGVPKEGPITVVGNLFTQGWVVGSQTAVAGVAGSIPDVEQIHHWNRFQTPALYSSHPAGECRLTIAGRTTRVNCKAVQQPVLP
;
A
#
# COMPACT_ATOMS: atom_id res chain seq x y z
N MET A 1 16.56 -39.43 20.09
CA MET A 1 16.25 -39.50 18.65
C MET A 1 14.97 -38.66 18.43
N LEU A 2 15.12 -37.35 18.34
CA LEU A 2 14.02 -36.44 18.06
C LEU A 2 13.89 -36.28 16.53
N LEU A 3 12.77 -36.75 15.98
CA LEU A 3 12.39 -36.49 14.60
C LEU A 3 12.02 -34.99 14.52
N ALA A 4 12.86 -34.20 13.88
CA ALA A 4 12.50 -32.87 13.43
C ALA A 4 11.52 -33.05 12.25
N LEU A 5 10.23 -32.87 12.50
CA LEU A 5 9.25 -32.64 11.43
C LEU A 5 9.62 -31.30 10.76
N GLY A 6 10.29 -31.39 9.64
CA GLY A 6 10.46 -30.25 8.72
C GLY A 6 9.09 -29.84 8.20
N LEU A 7 8.51 -28.81 8.78
CA LEU A 7 7.41 -28.08 8.17
C LEU A 7 7.96 -27.48 6.86
N VAL A 8 7.67 -28.14 5.76
CA VAL A 8 7.79 -27.57 4.44
C VAL A 8 6.77 -26.42 4.41
N HIS A 9 7.23 -25.22 4.74
CA HIS A 9 6.45 -24.01 4.54
C HIS A 9 6.18 -23.89 3.02
N GLY A 10 5.04 -24.39 2.62
CA GLY A 10 4.59 -24.27 1.23
C GLY A 10 4.64 -22.81 0.85
N LEU A 11 5.40 -22.49 -0.20
CA LEU A 11 5.44 -21.16 -0.79
C LEU A 11 4.02 -20.67 -1.02
N SER A 12 3.53 -19.80 -0.15
CA SER A 12 2.21 -19.18 -0.29
C SER A 12 2.35 -18.04 -1.28
N LEU A 13 1.85 -18.19 -2.48
CA LEU A 13 1.52 -17.07 -3.34
C LEU A 13 0.10 -16.69 -3.02
N ALA A 14 -0.14 -15.47 -2.54
CA ALA A 14 -1.44 -14.79 -2.55
C ALA A 14 -2.67 -15.74 -2.47
N GLN A 15 -2.56 -16.88 -1.78
CA GLN A 15 -3.62 -17.89 -1.69
C GLN A 15 -4.86 -17.34 -1.01
N ASN A 16 -4.72 -16.22 -0.29
CA ASN A 16 -5.79 -15.57 0.44
C ASN A 16 -6.36 -14.34 -0.26
N CYS A 17 -5.85 -13.97 -1.45
CA CYS A 17 -6.34 -12.84 -2.19
C CYS A 17 -7.23 -13.30 -3.35
N ASP A 18 -8.49 -12.89 -3.33
CA ASP A 18 -9.41 -13.13 -4.45
C ASP A 18 -8.98 -12.37 -5.72
N VAL A 19 -8.45 -11.13 -5.55
CA VAL A 19 -7.82 -10.34 -6.60
C VAL A 19 -6.76 -9.39 -6.01
N LEU A 20 -5.55 -9.43 -6.52
CA LEU A 20 -4.50 -8.48 -6.14
C LEU A 20 -4.83 -7.07 -6.64
N GLY A 21 -4.77 -6.09 -5.74
CA GLY A 21 -5.03 -4.69 -6.06
C GLY A 21 -6.49 -4.30 -6.17
N GLY A 22 -7.41 -5.18 -5.78
CA GLY A 22 -8.85 -4.93 -5.78
C GLY A 22 -9.44 -4.66 -7.18
N GLY A 23 -10.57 -3.98 -7.22
CA GLY A 23 -11.31 -3.73 -8.45
C GLY A 23 -12.22 -4.90 -8.83
N ARG A 24 -12.30 -5.19 -10.12
CA ARG A 24 -13.19 -6.25 -10.63
C ARG A 24 -12.84 -7.62 -10.03
N GLY A 25 -13.83 -8.24 -9.40
CA GLY A 25 -13.68 -9.55 -8.77
C GLY A 25 -13.32 -9.53 -7.29
N TYR A 26 -13.17 -8.34 -6.69
CA TYR A 26 -13.02 -8.22 -5.24
C TYR A 26 -14.32 -8.59 -4.55
N SER A 27 -14.29 -9.64 -3.72
CA SER A 27 -15.50 -10.27 -3.14
C SER A 27 -16.15 -9.43 -2.04
N ALA A 28 -15.37 -8.60 -1.32
CA ALA A 28 -15.87 -7.74 -0.24
C ALA A 28 -16.18 -6.31 -0.68
N ALA A 29 -16.38 -6.07 -2.00
CA ALA A 29 -16.79 -4.76 -2.52
C ALA A 29 -18.15 -4.36 -1.93
N LEU A 30 -18.22 -3.15 -1.37
CA LEU A 30 -19.43 -2.64 -0.75
C LEU A 30 -20.43 -2.21 -1.82
N ARG A 31 -21.69 -2.59 -1.63
CA ARG A 31 -22.82 -2.23 -2.50
C ARG A 31 -23.76 -1.30 -1.78
N ALA A 32 -24.16 -0.21 -2.41
CA ALA A 32 -25.05 0.78 -1.79
C ALA A 32 -26.36 0.17 -1.28
N GLU A 33 -26.93 -0.78 -2.04
CA GLU A 33 -28.14 -1.50 -1.64
C GLU A 33 -27.99 -2.39 -0.39
N GLN A 34 -26.76 -2.74 -0.03
CA GLN A 34 -26.42 -3.53 1.16
C GLN A 34 -26.04 -2.66 2.36
N MET A 35 -25.99 -1.34 2.19
CA MET A 35 -25.59 -0.38 3.24
C MET A 35 -26.80 0.48 3.65
N PRO A 36 -27.66 -0.02 4.56
CA PRO A 36 -28.88 0.67 4.92
C PRO A 36 -28.62 2.05 5.51
N GLY A 37 -29.42 3.02 5.10
CA GLY A 37 -29.30 4.42 5.55
C GLY A 37 -28.06 5.14 5.01
N HIS A 38 -27.46 4.64 3.93
CA HIS A 38 -26.36 5.37 3.29
C HIS A 38 -26.80 6.73 2.75
N VAL A 39 -25.91 7.70 2.85
CA VAL A 39 -26.06 9.04 2.28
C VAL A 39 -25.21 9.14 1.01
N VAL A 40 -25.79 9.59 -0.08
CA VAL A 40 -25.05 9.79 -1.35
C VAL A 40 -24.41 11.16 -1.36
N ALA A 41 -23.10 11.22 -1.63
CA ALA A 41 -22.33 12.43 -1.78
C ALA A 41 -21.80 12.55 -3.22
N ARG A 42 -22.05 13.68 -3.89
CA ARG A 42 -21.61 13.92 -5.28
C ARG A 42 -20.71 15.14 -5.44
N ASP A 43 -20.61 15.95 -4.41
CA ASP A 43 -19.76 17.14 -4.30
C ASP A 43 -19.21 17.28 -2.88
N PHE A 44 -18.31 18.22 -2.68
CA PHE A 44 -17.67 18.41 -1.36
C PHE A 44 -18.67 18.86 -0.29
N ALA A 45 -19.68 19.67 -0.65
CA ALA A 45 -20.67 20.18 0.31
C ALA A 45 -21.52 19.02 0.86
N SER A 46 -22.04 18.16 -0.03
CA SER A 46 -22.82 16.97 0.36
C SER A 46 -21.97 15.95 1.11
N LEU A 47 -20.71 15.74 0.72
CA LEU A 47 -19.78 14.85 1.42
C LEU A 47 -19.51 15.36 2.84
N LYS A 48 -19.19 16.65 2.97
CA LYS A 48 -18.94 17.25 4.28
C LYS A 48 -20.17 17.24 5.17
N ALA A 49 -21.33 17.56 4.63
CA ALA A 49 -22.59 17.51 5.37
C ALA A 49 -22.90 16.08 5.87
N ALA A 50 -22.67 15.05 5.04
CA ALA A 50 -22.85 13.66 5.44
C ALA A 50 -21.89 13.27 6.58
N VAL A 51 -20.60 13.65 6.50
CA VAL A 51 -19.64 13.40 7.57
C VAL A 51 -20.04 14.13 8.85
N ASP A 52 -20.36 15.41 8.77
CA ASP A 52 -20.69 16.26 9.94
C ASP A 52 -22.00 15.83 10.63
N SER A 53 -22.97 15.30 9.86
CA SER A 53 -24.22 14.76 10.41
C SER A 53 -24.04 13.42 11.15
N GLY A 54 -22.85 12.83 11.08
CA GLY A 54 -22.58 11.51 11.65
C GLY A 54 -23.14 10.35 10.84
N ALA A 55 -23.41 10.53 9.53
CA ALA A 55 -23.86 9.45 8.66
C ALA A 55 -22.87 8.29 8.72
N ARG A 56 -23.38 7.09 9.06
CA ARG A 56 -22.55 5.90 9.24
C ARG A 56 -21.97 5.40 7.92
N HIS A 57 -22.76 5.47 6.85
CA HIS A 57 -22.38 5.01 5.53
C HIS A 57 -22.51 6.14 4.53
N ILE A 58 -21.44 6.51 3.84
CA ILE A 58 -21.37 7.61 2.89
C ILE A 58 -20.93 7.04 1.56
N HIS A 59 -21.79 7.10 0.56
CA HIS A 59 -21.57 6.58 -0.77
C HIS A 59 -21.16 7.67 -1.75
N VAL A 60 -20.03 7.49 -2.43
CA VAL A 60 -19.59 8.32 -3.54
C VAL A 60 -19.67 7.50 -4.82
N PRO A 61 -20.70 7.68 -5.66
CA PRO A 61 -20.90 6.85 -6.85
C PRO A 61 -19.83 7.08 -7.91
N SER A 62 -19.65 6.11 -8.80
CA SER A 62 -18.59 6.11 -9.82
C SER A 62 -18.60 7.28 -10.80
N ASP A 63 -19.75 7.90 -11.01
CA ASP A 63 -19.92 9.08 -11.86
C ASP A 63 -19.64 10.40 -11.12
N ALA A 64 -19.39 10.36 -9.82
CA ALA A 64 -19.04 11.53 -9.03
C ALA A 64 -17.53 11.81 -9.05
N THR A 65 -17.21 13.09 -9.19
CA THR A 65 -15.86 13.64 -8.96
C THR A 65 -15.96 14.75 -7.93
N ILE A 66 -15.31 14.55 -6.79
CA ILE A 66 -15.35 15.50 -5.68
C ILE A 66 -13.95 16.11 -5.51
N ASP A 67 -13.87 17.41 -5.76
CA ASP A 67 -12.66 18.19 -5.49
C ASP A 67 -12.57 18.49 -3.98
N LEU A 68 -11.57 17.90 -3.33
CA LEU A 68 -11.25 18.16 -1.94
C LEU A 68 -10.50 19.50 -1.85
N PRO A 69 -10.94 20.41 -1.01
CA PRO A 69 -10.32 21.74 -0.91
C PRO A 69 -8.94 21.67 -0.25
N ASN A 70 -8.38 22.83 0.03
CA ASN A 70 -7.09 22.98 0.70
C ASN A 70 -7.12 22.52 2.17
N GLN A 71 -5.98 22.55 2.81
CA GLN A 71 -5.76 22.09 4.20
C GLN A 71 -6.79 22.55 5.23
N SER A 72 -7.26 23.79 5.16
CA SER A 72 -8.22 24.32 6.14
C SER A 72 -9.57 23.60 6.12
N SER A 73 -9.82 22.78 5.12
CA SER A 73 -11.06 22.06 4.87
C SER A 73 -10.84 20.54 4.72
N ALA A 74 -9.81 19.98 5.34
CA ALA A 74 -9.58 18.55 5.31
C ALA A 74 -10.83 17.75 5.70
N LEU A 75 -11.10 16.68 4.98
CA LEU A 75 -12.20 15.77 5.28
C LEU A 75 -11.83 14.94 6.52
N TRP A 76 -12.62 15.08 7.57
CA TRP A 76 -12.38 14.41 8.85
C TRP A 76 -13.45 13.35 9.11
N LEU A 77 -13.15 12.09 8.77
CA LEU A 77 -14.05 10.96 9.02
C LEU A 77 -14.06 10.58 10.50
N ARG A 78 -15.24 10.51 11.09
CA ARG A 78 -15.47 10.21 12.49
C ARG A 78 -15.47 8.70 12.75
N ALA A 79 -15.26 8.35 14.01
CA ALA A 79 -15.19 6.96 14.44
C ALA A 79 -16.37 6.10 13.92
N GLY A 80 -16.04 4.96 13.31
CA GLY A 80 -16.99 4.00 12.78
C GLY A 80 -17.71 4.40 11.49
N GLN A 81 -17.38 5.53 10.88
CA GLN A 81 -17.92 5.89 9.56
C GLN A 81 -17.30 5.02 8.45
N THR A 82 -18.11 4.71 7.44
CA THR A 82 -17.69 4.04 6.22
C THR A 82 -17.88 4.98 5.03
N LEU A 83 -16.80 5.36 4.37
CA LEU A 83 -16.81 6.10 3.12
C LEU A 83 -16.52 5.12 1.99
N PHE A 84 -17.45 4.96 1.05
CA PHE A 84 -17.30 3.93 0.04
C PHE A 84 -17.78 4.35 -1.36
N GLY A 85 -17.28 3.62 -2.36
CA GLY A 85 -17.65 3.76 -3.76
C GLY A 85 -17.84 2.42 -4.46
N ASP A 86 -18.02 2.46 -5.77
CA ASP A 86 -18.43 1.32 -6.59
C ASP A 86 -17.27 0.62 -7.32
N ARG A 87 -16.00 0.88 -6.94
CA ARG A 87 -14.86 0.35 -7.70
C ARG A 87 -14.91 -1.16 -7.86
N GLY A 88 -14.87 -1.60 -9.10
CA GLY A 88 -14.89 -3.02 -9.48
C GLY A 88 -16.28 -3.61 -9.68
N LEU A 89 -17.32 -3.02 -9.11
CA LEU A 89 -18.70 -3.44 -9.35
C LEU A 89 -19.07 -3.20 -10.81
N GLU A 90 -19.40 -4.27 -11.53
CA GLU A 90 -19.74 -4.20 -12.97
C GLU A 90 -18.68 -3.48 -13.82
N GLY A 91 -17.41 -3.52 -13.38
CA GLY A 91 -16.30 -2.84 -14.06
C GLY A 91 -16.21 -1.33 -13.79
N ARG A 92 -16.99 -0.79 -12.87
CA ARG A 92 -16.98 0.63 -12.51
C ARG A 92 -15.63 1.06 -11.92
N PRO A 93 -15.17 2.29 -12.21
CA PRO A 93 -13.89 2.77 -11.70
C PRO A 93 -13.90 3.18 -10.22
N GLY A 94 -15.06 3.41 -9.62
CA GLY A 94 -15.24 4.02 -8.31
C GLY A 94 -15.29 5.55 -8.36
N GLY A 95 -15.98 6.16 -7.42
CA GLY A 95 -16.06 7.62 -7.29
C GLY A 95 -14.66 8.23 -7.08
N LEU A 96 -14.44 9.43 -7.58
CA LEU A 96 -13.17 10.12 -7.52
C LEU A 96 -13.19 11.22 -6.45
N LEU A 97 -12.32 11.09 -5.45
CA LEU A 97 -11.93 12.18 -4.56
C LEU A 97 -10.56 12.67 -5.00
N ARG A 98 -10.41 13.97 -5.24
CA ARG A 98 -9.11 14.50 -5.67
C ARG A 98 -8.81 15.85 -5.03
N THR A 99 -7.53 16.18 -4.95
CA THR A 99 -7.08 17.51 -4.62
C THR A 99 -6.10 18.03 -5.66
N ARG A 100 -6.16 19.31 -5.95
CA ARG A 100 -5.17 20.04 -6.76
C ARG A 100 -4.33 20.99 -5.89
N TRP A 101 -4.52 20.90 -4.58
CA TRP A 101 -3.87 21.80 -3.67
C TRP A 101 -2.36 21.53 -3.55
N VAL A 102 -1.59 22.59 -3.71
CA VAL A 102 -0.13 22.61 -3.54
C VAL A 102 0.21 23.60 -2.43
N ASP A 103 0.85 23.10 -1.37
CA ASP A 103 1.36 23.98 -0.32
C ASP A 103 2.74 24.55 -0.72
N ALA A 104 2.80 25.85 -1.00
CA ALA A 104 4.03 26.53 -1.33
C ALA A 104 5.10 26.47 -0.21
N ALA A 105 4.67 26.27 1.06
CA ALA A 105 5.58 26.11 2.19
C ALA A 105 6.07 24.66 2.39
N ALA A 106 5.68 23.73 1.49
CA ALA A 106 6.06 22.30 1.52
C ALA A 106 5.75 21.61 2.87
N ARG A 107 4.75 22.09 3.59
CA ARG A 107 4.32 21.51 4.86
C ARG A 107 3.56 20.21 4.63
N SER A 108 3.67 19.27 5.56
CA SER A 108 3.01 17.97 5.45
C SER A 108 1.58 18.03 5.97
N TYR A 109 0.61 18.02 5.05
CA TYR A 109 -0.80 18.07 5.42
C TYR A 109 -1.60 16.91 4.86
N PRO A 110 -2.44 16.26 5.69
CA PRO A 110 -3.40 15.28 5.23
C PRO A 110 -4.62 15.95 4.60
N VAL A 111 -5.15 15.32 3.56
CA VAL A 111 -6.41 15.75 2.91
C VAL A 111 -7.60 15.02 3.51
N ILE A 112 -7.41 13.75 3.87
CA ILE A 112 -8.39 12.95 4.59
C ILE A 112 -7.77 12.54 5.93
N VAL A 113 -8.50 12.76 7.01
CA VAL A 113 -8.12 12.38 8.36
C VAL A 113 -9.15 11.40 8.89
N VAL A 114 -8.70 10.34 9.58
CA VAL A 114 -9.60 9.27 10.04
C VAL A 114 -9.44 8.98 11.52
N GLU A 115 -10.57 8.72 12.18
CA GLU A 115 -10.65 8.23 13.56
C GLU A 115 -10.76 6.69 13.60
N SER A 116 -10.90 6.11 14.81
CA SER A 116 -10.96 4.66 15.01
C SER A 116 -12.14 3.99 14.29
N GLY A 117 -11.92 2.79 13.76
CA GLY A 117 -12.95 1.98 13.13
C GLY A 117 -13.51 2.53 11.81
N VAL A 118 -12.86 3.55 11.23
CA VAL A 118 -13.24 4.06 9.91
C VAL A 118 -12.88 3.05 8.84
N ARG A 119 -13.79 2.87 7.85
CA ARG A 119 -13.48 2.13 6.62
C ARG A 119 -13.57 3.05 5.40
N ILE A 120 -12.54 2.98 4.52
CA ILE A 120 -12.54 3.64 3.21
C ILE A 120 -12.39 2.56 2.15
N SER A 121 -13.40 2.41 1.27
CA SER A 121 -13.46 1.30 0.32
C SER A 121 -14.00 1.70 -1.05
N GLY A 122 -13.44 1.14 -2.12
CA GLY A 122 -14.03 1.20 -3.46
C GLY A 122 -13.94 2.57 -4.17
N LEU A 123 -12.98 3.41 -3.82
CA LEU A 123 -12.81 4.77 -4.33
C LEU A 123 -11.54 4.91 -5.18
N ARG A 124 -11.46 6.02 -5.93
CA ARG A 124 -10.22 6.57 -6.46
C ARG A 124 -9.89 7.84 -5.67
N ILE A 125 -8.66 7.92 -5.16
CA ILE A 125 -8.23 9.03 -4.30
C ILE A 125 -6.93 9.58 -4.87
N GLU A 126 -7.02 10.76 -5.51
CA GLU A 126 -5.97 11.38 -6.31
C GLU A 126 -5.35 12.58 -5.58
N GLY A 127 -4.05 12.56 -5.45
CA GLY A 127 -3.25 13.68 -4.95
C GLY A 127 -2.89 14.69 -6.04
N PRO A 128 -2.19 15.76 -5.66
CA PRO A 128 -1.92 16.89 -6.56
C PRO A 128 -0.78 16.65 -7.54
N SER A 129 0.09 15.66 -7.31
CA SER A 129 1.26 15.43 -8.16
C SER A 129 1.89 14.05 -7.92
N GLY A 130 2.14 13.31 -8.98
CA GLY A 130 2.90 12.05 -8.98
C GLY A 130 4.35 12.19 -9.44
N GLU A 131 4.91 13.40 -9.49
CA GLU A 131 6.22 13.66 -10.06
C GLU A 131 7.33 13.64 -9.01
N ALA A 132 8.46 13.01 -9.35
CA ALA A 132 9.64 12.93 -8.49
C ALA A 132 10.23 14.30 -8.13
N THR A 133 10.02 15.31 -8.96
CA THR A 133 10.49 16.69 -8.77
C THR A 133 9.53 17.55 -7.93
N SER A 134 8.37 17.01 -7.55
CA SER A 134 7.39 17.76 -6.75
C SER A 134 7.99 18.24 -5.42
N THR A 135 7.72 19.49 -5.06
CA THR A 135 8.04 20.07 -3.74
C THR A 135 6.88 19.97 -2.75
N ASN A 136 5.71 19.55 -3.20
CA ASN A 136 4.52 19.39 -2.38
C ASN A 136 4.70 18.27 -1.36
N SER A 137 4.08 18.38 -0.19
CA SER A 137 4.13 17.41 0.91
C SER A 137 2.74 16.95 1.37
N THR A 138 1.79 16.90 0.46
CA THR A 138 0.41 16.49 0.77
C THR A 138 0.33 15.00 1.04
N ILE A 139 -0.44 14.64 2.09
CA ILE A 139 -0.74 13.26 2.48
C ILE A 139 -2.19 12.95 2.06
N GLY A 140 -2.42 11.76 1.51
CA GLY A 140 -3.75 11.31 1.12
C GLY A 140 -4.63 11.05 2.34
N ILE A 141 -4.40 9.95 3.01
CA ILE A 141 -5.14 9.52 4.18
C ILE A 141 -4.19 9.47 5.38
N GLN A 142 -4.54 10.14 6.47
CA GLN A 142 -3.80 10.05 7.73
C GLN A 142 -4.66 9.47 8.84
N LEU A 143 -4.15 8.41 9.44
CA LEU A 143 -4.67 7.87 10.68
C LEU A 143 -4.12 8.71 11.85
N LEU A 144 -4.99 9.08 12.77
CA LEU A 144 -4.61 9.95 13.91
C LEU A 144 -3.93 9.17 15.03
N PRO A 145 -3.11 9.84 15.84
CA PRO A 145 -2.58 9.26 17.05
C PRO A 145 -3.69 8.73 17.97
N GLY A 146 -3.48 7.50 18.50
CA GLY A 146 -4.42 6.85 19.41
C GLY A 146 -5.63 6.20 18.73
N THR A 147 -5.70 6.22 17.40
CA THR A 147 -6.74 5.49 16.65
C THR A 147 -6.39 4.02 16.48
N GLN A 148 -7.40 3.21 16.19
CA GLN A 148 -7.26 1.78 15.94
C GLN A 148 -8.35 1.23 15.02
N GLY A 149 -8.09 0.08 14.40
CA GLY A 149 -9.09 -0.68 13.66
C GLY A 149 -9.53 0.01 12.37
N VAL A 150 -8.70 0.82 11.74
CA VAL A 150 -8.99 1.45 10.45
C VAL A 150 -8.79 0.44 9.33
N GLU A 151 -9.73 0.42 8.37
CA GLU A 151 -9.66 -0.44 7.18
C GLU A 151 -9.67 0.42 5.91
N ILE A 152 -8.66 0.19 5.05
CA ILE A 152 -8.53 0.87 3.74
C ILE A 152 -8.41 -0.22 2.69
N ASP A 153 -9.48 -0.44 1.92
CA ASP A 153 -9.56 -1.56 0.98
C ASP A 153 -10.18 -1.20 -0.36
N ASN A 154 -9.80 -1.94 -1.40
CA ASN A 154 -10.39 -1.81 -2.74
C ASN A 154 -10.28 -0.41 -3.36
N ASN A 155 -9.34 0.43 -2.92
CA ASN A 155 -9.16 1.77 -3.47
C ASN A 155 -8.06 1.81 -4.54
N GLU A 156 -8.07 2.88 -5.33
CA GLU A 156 -6.95 3.32 -6.14
C GLU A 156 -6.42 4.63 -5.55
N LEU A 157 -5.16 4.61 -5.05
CA LEU A 157 -4.51 5.71 -4.32
C LEU A 157 -3.27 6.15 -5.09
N TYR A 158 -3.23 7.38 -5.58
CA TYR A 158 -2.16 7.81 -6.49
C TYR A 158 -1.88 9.30 -6.46
N HIS A 159 -0.68 9.68 -6.94
CA HIS A 159 -0.19 11.05 -7.05
C HIS A 159 0.02 11.76 -5.69
N TRP A 160 0.33 11.01 -4.64
CA TRP A 160 0.57 11.55 -3.31
C TRP A 160 2.06 11.81 -3.07
N PRO A 161 2.48 13.09 -3.04
CA PRO A 161 3.91 13.41 -2.97
C PRO A 161 4.53 13.10 -1.62
N TRP A 162 3.77 13.06 -0.51
CA TRP A 162 4.33 12.63 0.77
C TRP A 162 4.03 11.16 1.05
N ALA A 163 2.77 10.79 1.16
CA ALA A 163 2.31 9.41 1.32
C ALA A 163 0.84 9.27 0.88
N ALA A 164 0.47 8.15 0.27
CA ALA A 164 -0.92 7.84 0.01
C ALA A 164 -1.65 7.50 1.32
N VAL A 165 -1.02 6.71 2.21
CA VAL A 165 -1.53 6.39 3.54
C VAL A 165 -0.44 6.59 4.58
N SER A 166 -0.74 7.40 5.61
CA SER A 166 0.13 7.67 6.76
C SER A 166 -0.49 7.10 8.04
N VAL A 167 0.11 6.04 8.56
CA VAL A 167 -0.26 5.44 9.84
C VAL A 167 0.58 6.08 10.93
N LYS A 168 -0.02 7.02 11.67
CA LYS A 168 0.70 7.79 12.67
C LYS A 168 0.20 7.45 14.07
N GLN A 169 1.02 6.73 14.84
CA GLN A 169 0.68 6.32 16.23
C GLN A 169 -0.71 5.65 16.33
N SER A 170 -1.02 4.80 15.37
CA SER A 170 -2.30 4.08 15.23
C SER A 170 -2.04 2.59 15.07
N VAL A 171 -2.89 1.74 15.62
CA VAL A 171 -2.69 0.29 15.69
C VAL A 171 -3.87 -0.51 15.12
N ASP A 172 -3.68 -1.82 14.91
CA ASP A 172 -4.71 -2.73 14.41
C ASP A 172 -5.33 -2.31 13.07
N ASN A 173 -4.54 -1.68 12.20
CA ASN A 173 -5.01 -1.18 10.92
C ASN A 173 -4.81 -2.20 9.80
N ARG A 174 -5.75 -2.24 8.85
CA ARG A 174 -5.70 -3.11 7.67
C ARG A 174 -5.72 -2.28 6.39
N ILE A 175 -4.73 -2.47 5.53
CA ILE A 175 -4.61 -1.79 4.24
C ILE A 175 -4.45 -2.87 3.17
N HIS A 176 -5.52 -3.15 2.42
CA HIS A 176 -5.52 -4.31 1.56
C HIS A 176 -6.34 -4.17 0.27
N HIS A 177 -6.00 -4.99 -0.73
CA HIS A 177 -6.67 -4.99 -2.03
C HIS A 177 -6.73 -3.61 -2.70
N ASN A 178 -5.75 -2.72 -2.41
CA ASN A 178 -5.66 -1.43 -3.04
C ASN A 178 -4.66 -1.46 -4.21
N HIS A 179 -4.87 -0.61 -5.21
CA HIS A 179 -3.87 -0.23 -6.19
C HIS A 179 -3.26 1.11 -5.76
N ILE A 180 -2.00 1.09 -5.32
CA ILE A 180 -1.29 2.25 -4.77
C ILE A 180 -0.12 2.57 -5.68
N HIS A 181 -0.18 3.72 -6.38
CA HIS A 181 0.77 3.97 -7.45
C HIS A 181 1.08 5.46 -7.70
N ASP A 182 2.16 5.69 -8.44
CA ASP A 182 2.61 7.03 -8.86
C ASP A 182 2.74 8.03 -7.69
N ASN A 183 3.18 7.53 -6.53
CA ASN A 183 3.47 8.34 -5.37
C ASN A 183 4.99 8.61 -5.36
N LEU A 184 5.41 9.54 -6.21
CA LEU A 184 6.81 9.88 -6.43
C LEU A 184 7.11 11.27 -5.88
N ARG A 185 8.16 11.37 -5.11
CA ARG A 185 8.79 12.62 -4.71
C ARG A 185 10.20 12.33 -4.17
N SER A 186 11.16 13.19 -4.45
CA SER A 186 12.47 13.10 -3.82
C SER A 186 12.33 13.16 -2.29
N GLN A 187 12.95 12.21 -1.59
CA GLN A 187 12.95 12.01 -0.13
C GLN A 187 11.62 11.54 0.50
N LEU A 188 10.49 11.62 -0.18
CA LEU A 188 9.16 11.22 0.28
C LEU A 188 8.50 10.29 -0.78
N GLY A 189 7.18 10.30 -0.97
CA GLY A 189 6.52 9.50 -2.02
C GLY A 189 6.29 8.04 -1.57
N TYR A 190 5.68 7.90 -0.41
CA TYR A 190 5.36 6.57 0.15
C TYR A 190 3.97 6.08 -0.29
N GLY A 191 3.87 4.79 -0.60
CA GLY A 191 2.56 4.16 -0.72
C GLY A 191 1.89 4.10 0.66
N VAL A 192 2.50 3.39 1.60
CA VAL A 192 2.08 3.33 3.00
C VAL A 192 3.29 3.63 3.90
N VAL A 193 3.09 4.43 4.95
CA VAL A 193 4.14 4.66 5.94
C VAL A 193 3.60 4.48 7.36
N VAL A 194 4.31 3.69 8.17
CA VAL A 194 4.12 3.62 9.63
C VAL A 194 5.13 4.56 10.29
N GLN A 195 4.68 5.44 11.20
CA GLN A 195 5.55 6.49 11.68
C GLN A 195 5.22 7.04 13.06
N ASN A 196 6.20 7.69 13.64
CA ASN A 196 6.15 8.41 14.93
C ASN A 196 5.96 7.50 16.17
N GLY A 197 6.33 6.22 16.04
CA GLY A 197 6.21 5.23 17.12
C GLY A 197 4.79 4.68 17.30
N HIS A 198 4.69 3.48 17.89
CA HIS A 198 3.40 2.81 18.17
C HIS A 198 2.42 2.80 16.98
N ALA A 199 2.95 2.69 15.78
CA ALA A 199 2.18 2.63 14.53
C ALA A 199 2.24 1.22 13.96
N GLN A 200 1.08 0.60 13.69
CA GLN A 200 1.00 -0.78 13.24
C GLN A 200 0.02 -0.95 12.09
N ALA A 201 0.39 -1.71 11.07
CA ALA A 201 -0.47 -2.01 9.93
C ALA A 201 -0.24 -3.42 9.38
N ASP A 202 -1.34 -4.11 9.06
CA ASP A 202 -1.38 -5.31 8.21
C ASP A 202 -1.65 -4.86 6.76
N ILE A 203 -0.67 -5.07 5.88
CA ILE A 203 -0.66 -4.55 4.51
C ILE A 203 -0.61 -5.73 3.55
N HIS A 204 -1.75 -6.08 2.94
CA HIS A 204 -1.82 -7.30 2.16
C HIS A 204 -2.67 -7.21 0.89
N CYS A 205 -2.42 -8.09 -0.06
CA CYS A 205 -3.15 -8.19 -1.32
C CYS A 205 -3.20 -6.88 -2.13
N ASN A 206 -2.30 -5.95 -1.86
CA ASN A 206 -2.21 -4.71 -2.64
C ASN A 206 -1.36 -4.91 -3.90
N VAL A 207 -1.55 -4.04 -4.88
CA VAL A 207 -0.60 -3.82 -5.96
C VAL A 207 0.04 -2.45 -5.77
N PHE A 208 1.36 -2.43 -5.66
CA PHE A 208 2.17 -1.22 -5.61
C PHE A 208 2.91 -1.04 -6.94
N ASN A 209 2.88 0.17 -7.48
CA ASN A 209 3.64 0.51 -8.69
C ASN A 209 4.10 1.97 -8.65
N ALA A 210 5.29 2.25 -9.16
CA ALA A 210 5.78 3.63 -9.29
C ALA A 210 5.68 4.46 -8.00
N ASN A 211 5.90 3.85 -6.83
CA ASN A 211 6.10 4.58 -5.60
C ASN A 211 7.60 4.78 -5.36
N ARG A 212 7.99 5.85 -4.66
CA ARG A 212 9.39 5.92 -4.23
C ARG A 212 9.71 4.78 -3.27
N HIS A 213 8.86 4.54 -2.27
CA HIS A 213 8.78 3.32 -1.47
C HIS A 213 7.34 2.83 -1.44
N ALA A 214 7.10 1.56 -1.65
CA ALA A 214 5.76 0.97 -1.51
C ALA A 214 5.30 0.99 -0.05
N ILE A 215 6.18 0.53 0.87
CA ILE A 215 5.95 0.53 2.31
C ILE A 215 7.21 1.08 3.00
N ALA A 216 7.02 1.97 3.97
CA ALA A 216 8.12 2.49 4.77
C ALA A 216 7.75 2.55 6.27
N GLY A 217 8.78 2.53 7.12
CA GLY A 217 8.66 2.83 8.54
C GLY A 217 9.69 3.87 8.97
N SER A 218 9.37 4.70 9.97
CA SER A 218 10.34 5.67 10.50
C SER A 218 11.36 5.03 11.45
N GLY A 219 11.07 3.82 11.94
CA GLY A 219 11.96 3.04 12.81
C GLY A 219 11.85 3.38 14.28
N GLU A 220 10.88 4.21 14.66
CA GLU A 220 10.64 4.56 16.06
C GLU A 220 10.05 3.38 16.86
N PRO A 221 10.22 3.35 18.19
CA PRO A 221 9.75 2.27 19.04
C PRO A 221 8.25 1.97 18.87
N GLY A 222 7.89 0.68 18.82
CA GLY A 222 6.51 0.22 18.67
C GLY A 222 5.98 0.25 17.23
N GLU A 223 6.76 0.68 16.26
CA GLU A 223 6.39 0.58 14.84
C GLU A 223 6.49 -0.86 14.36
N ARG A 224 5.43 -1.30 13.69
CA ARG A 224 5.34 -2.63 13.10
C ARG A 224 4.60 -2.58 11.79
N TYR A 225 5.07 -3.30 10.77
CA TYR A 225 4.22 -3.67 9.66
C TYR A 225 4.37 -5.15 9.28
N GLN A 226 3.25 -5.72 8.85
CA GLN A 226 3.17 -7.03 8.21
C GLN A 226 2.82 -6.80 6.74
N ALA A 227 3.77 -7.04 5.85
CA ALA A 227 3.57 -6.95 4.41
C ALA A 227 3.46 -8.36 3.84
N ARG A 228 2.24 -8.75 3.43
CA ARG A 228 2.01 -10.12 2.97
C ARG A 228 1.19 -10.18 1.68
N ASP A 229 1.54 -11.11 0.82
CA ASP A 229 0.78 -11.37 -0.41
C ASP A 229 0.59 -10.13 -1.31
N ASN A 230 1.49 -9.15 -1.29
CA ASN A 230 1.42 -7.99 -2.17
C ASN A 230 2.17 -8.26 -3.49
N LEU A 231 1.73 -7.61 -4.55
CA LEU A 231 2.47 -7.48 -5.79
C LEU A 231 3.15 -6.11 -5.84
N VAL A 232 4.46 -6.10 -5.96
CA VAL A 232 5.28 -4.88 -6.00
C VAL A 232 5.93 -4.77 -7.38
N LEU A 233 5.47 -3.79 -8.16
CA LEU A 233 6.00 -3.44 -9.47
C LEU A 233 6.96 -2.25 -9.33
N ASN A 234 7.92 -2.13 -10.23
CA ASN A 234 8.94 -1.06 -10.16
C ASN A 234 8.85 -0.14 -11.38
N GLY A 235 7.69 0.51 -11.55
CA GLY A 235 7.44 1.42 -12.68
C GLY A 235 7.97 2.84 -12.50
N GLY A 236 8.55 3.20 -11.37
CA GLY A 236 8.91 4.58 -11.04
C GLY A 236 10.26 5.07 -11.58
N GLY A 237 10.96 4.25 -12.40
CA GLY A 237 12.24 4.65 -12.99
C GLY A 237 13.26 5.15 -11.94
N ARG A 238 13.89 6.30 -12.19
CA ARG A 238 14.86 6.91 -11.25
C ARG A 238 14.23 7.43 -9.96
N GLY A 239 12.91 7.67 -9.95
CA GLY A 239 12.15 8.12 -8.76
C GLY A 239 11.89 7.01 -7.76
N ALA A 240 11.87 5.76 -8.19
CA ALA A 240 11.68 4.60 -7.33
C ALA A 240 12.99 4.20 -6.63
N TYR A 241 12.88 3.87 -5.34
CA TYR A 241 13.99 3.36 -4.54
C TYR A 241 13.67 1.93 -4.08
N HIS A 242 14.35 1.45 -3.01
CA HIS A 242 13.95 0.19 -2.37
C HIS A 242 12.48 0.26 -1.96
N GLN A 243 11.74 -0.82 -2.18
CA GLN A 243 10.29 -0.75 -2.10
C GLN A 243 9.75 -0.97 -0.69
N PHE A 244 10.33 -1.91 0.07
CA PHE A 244 10.02 -2.06 1.49
C PHE A 244 11.19 -1.54 2.32
N ASP A 245 10.90 -0.59 3.19
CA ASP A 245 11.90 0.17 3.94
C ASP A 245 11.53 0.22 5.43
N MET A 246 12.54 0.15 6.28
CA MET A 246 12.44 0.51 7.68
C MET A 246 13.66 1.34 8.04
N HIS A 247 13.42 2.59 8.37
CA HIS A 247 14.49 3.50 8.79
C HIS A 247 15.05 3.10 10.15
N ALA A 248 16.21 3.62 10.48
CA ALA A 248 16.66 3.70 11.86
C ALA A 248 15.97 4.89 12.51
N GLY A 249 15.20 4.63 13.56
CA GLY A 249 14.58 5.69 14.35
C GLY A 249 15.61 6.51 15.14
N SER A 250 15.13 7.41 15.96
CA SER A 250 15.97 8.29 16.80
C SER A 250 16.91 7.51 17.74
N THR A 251 16.56 6.27 18.08
CA THR A 251 17.37 5.37 18.92
C THR A 251 18.29 4.44 18.12
N GLY A 252 18.30 4.50 16.79
CA GLY A 252 18.99 3.56 15.93
C GLY A 252 18.25 2.22 15.75
N ALA A 253 17.07 2.05 16.35
CA ALA A 253 16.23 0.86 16.17
C ALA A 253 15.51 0.88 14.83
N GLY A 254 15.16 -0.31 14.30
CA GLY A 254 14.35 -0.52 13.11
C GLY A 254 12.89 -0.81 13.46
N GLY A 255 12.28 -0.01 14.33
CA GLY A 255 10.93 -0.27 14.85
C GLY A 255 10.85 -1.43 15.84
N GLN A 256 9.68 -2.01 15.98
CA GLN A 256 9.40 -3.17 16.84
C GLN A 256 9.66 -4.48 16.09
N SER A 257 8.97 -4.69 14.98
CA SER A 257 9.13 -5.86 14.10
C SER A 257 8.66 -5.56 12.68
N VAL A 258 9.20 -6.31 11.73
CA VAL A 258 8.83 -6.26 10.32
C VAL A 258 8.66 -7.69 9.80
N GLU A 259 7.50 -7.97 9.21
CA GLU A 259 7.19 -9.25 8.58
C GLU A 259 6.92 -9.06 7.09
N ILE A 260 7.66 -9.77 6.24
CA ILE A 260 7.58 -9.69 4.78
C ILE A 260 7.37 -11.10 4.25
N THR A 261 6.12 -11.47 3.94
CA THR A 261 5.78 -12.86 3.63
C THR A 261 4.92 -12.99 2.37
N GLY A 262 5.25 -13.94 1.48
CA GLY A 262 4.43 -14.26 0.32
C GLY A 262 4.33 -13.16 -0.75
N ASN A 263 5.13 -12.10 -0.69
CA ASN A 263 5.06 -11.01 -1.66
C ASN A 263 5.74 -11.39 -2.98
N VAL A 264 5.29 -10.76 -4.05
CA VAL A 264 5.92 -10.83 -5.37
C VAL A 264 6.57 -9.49 -5.68
N PHE A 265 7.89 -9.48 -5.85
CA PHE A 265 8.66 -8.33 -6.33
C PHE A 265 8.96 -8.52 -7.82
N ASP A 266 8.15 -7.88 -8.68
CA ASP A 266 8.31 -7.96 -10.14
C ASP A 266 8.98 -6.69 -10.68
N PHE A 267 10.29 -6.65 -10.58
CA PHE A 267 11.11 -5.53 -11.04
C PHE A 267 11.56 -5.67 -12.51
N GLY A 268 11.35 -6.84 -13.10
CA GLY A 268 11.74 -7.10 -14.50
C GLY A 268 10.83 -6.45 -15.54
N ARG A 269 9.56 -6.23 -15.19
CA ARG A 269 8.54 -5.79 -16.14
C ARG A 269 8.61 -4.30 -16.49
N PHE A 270 8.93 -3.45 -15.53
CA PHE A 270 8.84 -1.99 -15.62
C PHE A 270 10.19 -1.28 -15.54
N GLY A 271 11.25 -1.98 -15.83
CA GLY A 271 12.60 -1.44 -15.79
C GLY A 271 13.47 -2.09 -14.72
N THR A 272 14.78 -1.99 -14.87
CA THR A 272 15.74 -2.50 -13.90
C THR A 272 15.93 -1.50 -12.77
N SER A 273 15.53 -1.87 -11.57
CA SER A 273 15.99 -1.16 -10.38
C SER A 273 17.37 -1.71 -9.99
N ASN A 274 18.33 -0.82 -9.82
CA ASN A 274 19.61 -1.16 -9.20
C ASN A 274 19.54 -1.05 -7.67
N ARG A 275 18.33 -1.13 -7.10
CA ARG A 275 18.05 -0.97 -5.67
C ARG A 275 17.56 -2.25 -5.07
N SER A 276 17.82 -2.45 -3.79
CA SER A 276 17.22 -3.55 -3.01
C SER A 276 15.70 -3.46 -3.03
N SER A 277 15.01 -4.61 -3.10
CA SER A 277 13.56 -4.65 -2.90
C SER A 277 13.19 -4.31 -1.45
N VAL A 278 14.02 -4.79 -0.51
CA VAL A 278 13.87 -4.57 0.93
C VAL A 278 15.15 -3.95 1.48
N LEU A 279 15.03 -2.88 2.28
CA LEU A 279 16.15 -2.27 2.99
C LEU A 279 15.77 -1.95 4.43
N ILE A 280 16.50 -2.54 5.39
CA ILE A 280 16.29 -2.36 6.82
C ILE A 280 17.50 -1.63 7.41
N ARG A 281 17.30 -0.41 7.90
CA ARG A 281 18.38 0.50 8.29
C ARG A 281 18.67 0.53 9.78
N GLY A 282 17.83 -0.11 10.60
CA GLY A 282 18.01 -0.29 12.03
C GLY A 282 17.63 -1.69 12.44
N VAL A 283 18.07 -2.16 13.62
CA VAL A 283 17.72 -3.48 14.11
C VAL A 283 16.36 -3.43 14.79
N PRO A 284 15.34 -4.18 14.29
CA PRO A 284 14.05 -4.23 14.96
C PRO A 284 14.19 -4.82 16.38
N LYS A 285 13.33 -4.36 17.29
CA LYS A 285 13.45 -4.68 18.72
C LYS A 285 13.20 -6.16 19.02
N GLU A 286 12.35 -6.82 18.25
CA GLU A 286 12.02 -8.24 18.35
C GLU A 286 13.03 -9.14 17.60
N GLY A 287 14.11 -8.60 17.05
CA GLY A 287 15.16 -9.32 16.30
C GLY A 287 15.08 -9.09 14.80
N PRO A 288 15.83 -9.86 14.01
CA PRO A 288 15.83 -9.74 12.55
C PRO A 288 14.44 -9.83 11.97
N ILE A 289 14.23 -9.15 10.82
CA ILE A 289 12.94 -9.22 10.12
C ILE A 289 12.60 -10.66 9.72
N THR A 290 11.30 -10.97 9.66
CA THR A 290 10.83 -12.18 8.97
C THR A 290 10.74 -11.91 7.47
N VAL A 291 11.45 -12.71 6.65
CA VAL A 291 11.38 -12.60 5.17
C VAL A 291 11.26 -14.01 4.58
N VAL A 292 10.02 -14.44 4.32
CA VAL A 292 9.68 -15.84 4.00
C VAL A 292 8.67 -15.94 2.87
N GLY A 293 8.87 -16.90 1.96
CA GLY A 293 7.91 -17.21 0.90
C GLY A 293 7.79 -16.16 -0.20
N ASN A 294 8.69 -15.17 -0.24
CA ASN A 294 8.62 -14.13 -1.26
C ASN A 294 9.24 -14.61 -2.58
N LEU A 295 8.77 -14.04 -3.67
CA LEU A 295 9.21 -14.30 -5.02
C LEU A 295 9.79 -13.02 -5.63
N PHE A 296 11.00 -13.12 -6.14
CA PHE A 296 11.72 -12.02 -6.78
C PHE A 296 11.95 -12.39 -8.25
N THR A 297 11.50 -11.55 -9.18
CA THR A 297 11.81 -11.75 -10.61
C THR A 297 13.27 -11.44 -10.93
N GLN A 298 13.92 -10.55 -10.15
CA GLN A 298 15.35 -10.32 -10.21
C GLN A 298 16.17 -11.38 -9.43
N GLY A 299 17.48 -11.36 -9.67
CA GLY A 299 18.44 -12.17 -8.89
C GLY A 299 18.67 -11.64 -7.48
N TRP A 300 19.45 -12.37 -6.70
CA TRP A 300 19.92 -11.93 -5.40
C TRP A 300 20.75 -10.64 -5.47
N VAL A 301 21.67 -10.58 -6.44
CA VAL A 301 22.49 -9.39 -6.69
C VAL A 301 21.76 -8.45 -7.63
N VAL A 302 21.61 -7.20 -7.23
CA VAL A 302 20.90 -6.15 -7.96
C VAL A 302 21.82 -4.93 -8.06
N GLY A 303 22.58 -4.85 -9.16
CA GLY A 303 23.65 -3.85 -9.29
C GLY A 303 24.75 -4.05 -8.24
N SER A 304 24.98 -3.04 -7.40
CA SER A 304 25.93 -3.10 -6.28
C SER A 304 25.28 -3.51 -4.93
N GLN A 305 24.04 -3.91 -4.94
CA GLN A 305 23.23 -4.23 -3.74
C GLN A 305 22.70 -5.65 -3.81
N THR A 306 22.08 -6.12 -2.73
CA THR A 306 21.33 -7.37 -2.68
C THR A 306 19.83 -7.10 -2.66
N ALA A 307 19.01 -8.03 -3.14
CA ALA A 307 17.57 -7.88 -3.20
C ALA A 307 16.95 -7.61 -1.81
N VAL A 308 17.49 -8.24 -0.77
CA VAL A 308 17.21 -7.95 0.64
C VAL A 308 18.50 -7.47 1.27
N ALA A 309 18.50 -6.28 1.86
CA ALA A 309 19.64 -5.66 2.48
C ALA A 309 19.26 -5.08 3.85
N GLY A 310 20.24 -4.95 4.73
CA GLY A 310 20.04 -4.35 6.04
C GLY A 310 21.34 -4.19 6.81
N VAL A 311 21.27 -3.43 7.92
CA VAL A 311 22.38 -3.33 8.86
C VAL A 311 22.59 -4.66 9.58
N ALA A 312 23.77 -4.89 10.14
CA ALA A 312 24.09 -6.12 10.87
C ALA A 312 23.03 -6.42 11.95
N GLY A 313 22.50 -7.65 11.94
CA GLY A 313 21.47 -8.10 12.87
C GLY A 313 20.03 -7.69 12.53
N SER A 314 19.80 -6.91 11.46
CA SER A 314 18.45 -6.49 11.07
C SER A 314 17.75 -7.47 10.13
N ILE A 315 18.49 -8.29 9.41
CA ILE A 315 17.99 -9.30 8.47
C ILE A 315 18.51 -10.68 8.85
N PRO A 316 17.81 -11.78 8.48
CA PRO A 316 18.33 -13.14 8.63
C PRO A 316 19.62 -13.36 7.84
N ASP A 317 20.32 -14.43 8.13
CA ASP A 317 21.49 -14.84 7.36
C ASP A 317 21.12 -15.09 5.89
N VAL A 318 22.08 -14.84 4.99
CA VAL A 318 21.88 -14.96 3.54
C VAL A 318 21.41 -16.36 3.14
N GLU A 319 21.95 -17.41 3.77
CA GLU A 319 21.54 -18.80 3.52
C GLU A 319 20.07 -19.03 3.87
N GLN A 320 19.60 -18.47 5.00
CA GLN A 320 18.20 -18.55 5.41
C GLN A 320 17.30 -17.79 4.43
N ILE A 321 17.69 -16.58 3.99
CA ILE A 321 16.95 -15.80 3.01
C ILE A 321 16.80 -16.59 1.70
N HIS A 322 17.88 -17.22 1.22
CA HIS A 322 17.84 -18.06 0.01
C HIS A 322 16.99 -19.32 0.19
N HIS A 323 17.03 -19.93 1.35
CA HIS A 323 16.24 -21.12 1.64
C HIS A 323 14.74 -20.84 1.67
N TRP A 324 14.35 -19.69 2.22
CA TRP A 324 12.94 -19.34 2.43
C TRP A 324 12.29 -18.55 1.29
N ASN A 325 13.06 -18.05 0.35
CA ASN A 325 12.55 -17.24 -0.76
C ASN A 325 13.04 -17.75 -2.10
N ARG A 326 12.46 -17.26 -3.20
CA ARG A 326 12.90 -17.60 -4.56
C ARG A 326 13.30 -16.36 -5.34
N PHE A 327 14.43 -16.44 -6.02
CA PHE A 327 14.99 -15.40 -6.87
C PHE A 327 14.97 -15.88 -8.33
N GLN A 328 15.06 -14.95 -9.27
CA GLN A 328 14.99 -15.22 -10.73
C GLN A 328 13.74 -16.00 -11.15
N THR A 329 12.60 -15.69 -10.50
CA THR A 329 11.34 -16.38 -10.73
C THR A 329 10.51 -15.63 -11.78
N PRO A 330 10.30 -16.16 -12.98
CA PRO A 330 9.56 -15.45 -14.03
C PRO A 330 8.10 -15.21 -13.64
N ALA A 331 7.63 -13.99 -13.89
CA ALA A 331 6.24 -13.60 -13.75
C ALA A 331 5.58 -13.50 -15.14
N LEU A 332 4.48 -14.20 -15.36
CA LEU A 332 3.74 -14.22 -16.62
C LEU A 332 2.36 -13.57 -16.40
N TYR A 333 2.04 -12.59 -17.20
CA TYR A 333 0.74 -11.92 -17.18
C TYR A 333 -0.08 -12.31 -18.38
N SER A 334 -1.36 -12.56 -18.16
CA SER A 334 -2.32 -12.83 -19.23
C SER A 334 -3.60 -12.03 -19.01
N SER A 335 -4.25 -11.62 -20.08
CA SER A 335 -5.56 -10.99 -20.06
C SER A 335 -6.60 -11.95 -20.64
N HIS A 336 -7.74 -12.04 -19.99
CA HIS A 336 -8.88 -12.81 -20.49
C HIS A 336 -9.89 -11.87 -21.19
N PRO A 337 -10.59 -12.32 -22.25
CA PRO A 337 -11.60 -11.50 -22.94
C PRO A 337 -12.69 -10.89 -22.05
N ALA A 338 -12.98 -11.55 -20.91
CA ALA A 338 -13.90 -11.02 -19.90
C ALA A 338 -13.35 -9.82 -19.10
N GLY A 339 -12.17 -9.28 -19.44
CA GLY A 339 -11.56 -8.16 -18.71
C GLY A 339 -10.93 -8.55 -17.37
N GLU A 340 -10.55 -9.82 -17.22
CA GLU A 340 -9.76 -10.31 -16.10
C GLU A 340 -8.28 -10.37 -16.48
N CYS A 341 -7.41 -9.97 -15.57
CA CYS A 341 -5.98 -10.18 -15.69
C CYS A 341 -5.50 -11.19 -14.66
N ARG A 342 -4.49 -11.95 -15.04
CA ARG A 342 -3.93 -13.01 -14.21
C ARG A 342 -2.41 -12.90 -14.19
N LEU A 343 -1.86 -13.14 -13.02
CA LEU A 343 -0.43 -13.32 -12.78
C LEU A 343 -0.16 -14.80 -12.52
N THR A 344 0.72 -15.40 -13.32
CA THR A 344 1.27 -16.74 -13.07
C THR A 344 2.73 -16.62 -12.72
N ILE A 345 3.12 -17.16 -11.56
CA ILE A 345 4.49 -17.18 -11.08
C ILE A 345 4.71 -18.44 -10.25
N ALA A 346 5.86 -19.08 -10.40
CA ALA A 346 6.19 -20.36 -9.75
C ALA A 346 5.08 -21.43 -9.90
N GLY A 347 4.41 -21.49 -11.06
CA GLY A 347 3.35 -22.44 -11.36
C GLY A 347 2.00 -22.16 -10.71
N ARG A 348 1.84 -21.03 -10.03
CA ARG A 348 0.59 -20.60 -9.40
C ARG A 348 -0.01 -19.40 -10.13
N THR A 349 -1.32 -19.37 -10.22
CA THR A 349 -2.05 -18.30 -10.92
C THR A 349 -3.01 -17.61 -9.96
N THR A 350 -2.96 -16.27 -9.92
CA THR A 350 -3.90 -15.43 -9.16
C THR A 350 -4.49 -14.35 -10.06
N ARG A 351 -5.67 -13.84 -9.73
CA ARG A 351 -6.23 -12.66 -10.40
C ARG A 351 -5.51 -11.41 -9.93
N VAL A 352 -5.35 -10.45 -10.84
CA VAL A 352 -4.70 -9.18 -10.56
C VAL A 352 -5.47 -8.05 -11.23
N ASN A 353 -5.44 -6.88 -10.64
CA ASN A 353 -6.04 -5.68 -11.21
C ASN A 353 -5.43 -5.37 -12.58
N CYS A 354 -6.25 -5.39 -13.64
CA CYS A 354 -5.79 -5.18 -15.01
C CYS A 354 -5.15 -3.80 -15.19
N LYS A 355 -5.73 -2.75 -14.64
CA LYS A 355 -5.20 -1.39 -14.74
C LYS A 355 -3.79 -1.32 -14.18
N ALA A 356 -3.55 -1.97 -13.04
CA ALA A 356 -2.25 -1.96 -12.38
C ALA A 356 -1.14 -2.61 -13.20
N VAL A 357 -1.45 -3.67 -13.95
CA VAL A 357 -0.44 -4.45 -14.69
C VAL A 357 -0.35 -4.10 -16.17
N GLN A 358 -1.24 -3.26 -16.68
CA GLN A 358 -1.26 -2.78 -18.08
C GLN A 358 -0.72 -1.36 -18.24
N GLN A 359 -0.53 -0.61 -17.16
CA GLN A 359 0.01 0.76 -17.23
C GLN A 359 1.40 0.74 -17.89
N PRO A 360 1.61 1.58 -18.92
CA PRO A 360 2.91 1.71 -19.52
C PRO A 360 3.91 2.28 -18.50
N VAL A 361 5.17 1.89 -18.66
CA VAL A 361 6.29 2.51 -17.96
C VAL A 361 6.32 3.97 -18.37
N LEU A 362 6.29 4.89 -17.42
CA LEU A 362 6.65 6.28 -17.68
C LEU A 362 8.13 6.30 -18.08
N PRO A 363 8.51 7.02 -19.13
CA PRO A 363 9.87 7.08 -19.64
C PRO A 363 10.89 7.62 -18.64
#